data_50ce4fa9c6b7e701799b25646dcd40ec
#
_entry.id   50ce4fa9c6b7e701799b25646dcd40ec
#
_cell.length_a   1.000
_cell.length_b   1.000
_cell.length_c   1.000
_cell.angle_alpha   90.00
_cell.angle_beta   90.00
_cell.angle_gamma   90.00
#
_symmetry.space_group_name_H-M   'P 1'
#
loop_
_entity.id
_entity.type
_entity.pdbx_description
1 polymer ?
#
loop_
_entity_poly.entity_id
_entity_poly.type
_entity_poly.pdbx_seq_one_letter_code
_entity_poly.pdbx_strand_id
1 'polypeptide(L)'
;MRFQTLAFTAALFLTPGLGAWLVMGDEAFGTSPAPRAVLEAEPTMEALRQAYAGAPDTWPAPTLRTGAVFTEFSPLPDPVTPPDNPFEGKKAGLGRRLFDDPRLSVSGQIACASCHSSELGFADGIRTSFGHDRQRGRRNSPSVAMAAWMPVLFWDGRATTLEEQSLHPLIDPLEMAGTLEQVEKAVASDPTYKDAFVAAFGDEVVTIDRIAKALATFQRSLQPGLGRWRRFINGDRRAFNDQQLRG
;
A
#
# COMPACT_ATOMS: atom_id res chain seq x y z
N MET A 1 -15.04 -44.16 52.21
CA MET A 1 -14.28 -43.75 51.01
C MET A 1 -14.09 -42.24 51.07
N ARG A 2 -12.88 -41.80 51.35
CA ARG A 2 -12.55 -40.35 51.52
C ARG A 2 -11.98 -39.85 50.20
N PHE A 3 -12.58 -38.80 49.62
CA PHE A 3 -12.03 -38.09 48.49
C PHE A 3 -10.99 -37.09 49.02
N GLN A 4 -9.75 -37.20 48.56
CA GLN A 4 -8.71 -36.21 48.79
C GLN A 4 -8.70 -35.19 47.64
N THR A 5 -8.87 -33.92 48.00
CA THR A 5 -8.79 -32.79 47.11
C THR A 5 -7.29 -32.39 46.98
N LEU A 6 -6.73 -32.49 45.78
CA LEU A 6 -5.41 -31.97 45.46
C LEU A 6 -5.57 -30.52 45.03
N ALA A 7 -4.97 -29.61 45.80
CA ALA A 7 -4.85 -28.21 45.46
C ALA A 7 -3.60 -28.02 44.55
N PHE A 8 -3.80 -27.54 43.33
CA PHE A 8 -2.72 -27.09 42.48
C PHE A 8 -2.42 -25.62 42.75
N THR A 9 -1.24 -25.36 43.33
CA THR A 9 -0.68 -24.02 43.49
C THR A 9 0.01 -23.63 42.18
N ALA A 10 -0.55 -22.66 41.47
CA ALA A 10 0.08 -22.06 40.28
C ALA A 10 1.09 -20.98 40.76
N ALA A 11 2.35 -21.25 40.56
CA ALA A 11 3.41 -20.24 40.75
C ALA A 11 3.46 -19.30 39.54
N LEU A 12 3.14 -18.03 39.76
CA LEU A 12 3.32 -16.95 38.80
C LEU A 12 4.81 -16.60 38.71
N PHE A 13 5.46 -16.94 37.60
CA PHE A 13 6.76 -16.36 37.26
C PHE A 13 6.52 -15.07 36.46
N LEU A 14 6.67 -13.94 37.14
CA LEU A 14 6.81 -12.62 36.53
C LEU A 14 8.27 -12.44 36.07
N THR A 15 8.51 -12.53 34.76
CA THR A 15 9.73 -12.00 34.17
C THR A 15 9.42 -10.63 33.54
N PRO A 16 10.10 -9.54 33.92
CA PRO A 16 9.97 -8.27 33.22
C PRO A 16 10.87 -8.28 31.98
N GLY A 17 10.32 -8.65 30.84
CA GLY A 17 10.93 -8.39 29.55
C GLY A 17 10.68 -6.95 29.16
N LEU A 18 11.62 -6.06 29.41
CA LEU A 18 11.69 -4.72 28.85
C LEU A 18 11.90 -4.83 27.35
N GLY A 19 10.81 -4.88 26.60
CA GLY A 19 10.80 -4.58 25.19
C GLY A 19 11.05 -3.09 25.02
N ALA A 20 12.28 -2.72 24.68
CA ALA A 20 12.62 -1.36 24.28
C ALA A 20 11.86 -1.05 22.98
N TRP A 21 10.73 -0.37 23.09
CA TRP A 21 10.15 0.37 21.98
C TRP A 21 11.13 1.50 21.66
N LEU A 22 11.79 1.39 20.52
CA LEU A 22 12.53 2.51 19.95
C LEU A 22 11.52 3.64 19.71
N VAL A 23 11.48 4.59 20.62
CA VAL A 23 10.85 5.88 20.40
C VAL A 23 11.69 6.55 19.30
N MET A 24 11.22 6.49 18.06
CA MET A 24 11.79 7.32 17.01
C MET A 24 11.64 8.76 17.46
N GLY A 25 12.76 9.47 17.53
CA GLY A 25 12.88 10.77 18.19
C GLY A 25 11.91 11.80 17.68
N ASP A 26 11.53 12.68 18.60
CA ASP A 26 10.59 13.82 18.44
C ASP A 26 11.05 14.91 17.44
N GLU A 27 11.98 14.66 16.56
CA GLU A 27 12.53 15.70 15.68
C GLU A 27 11.77 15.88 14.34
N ALA A 28 10.70 15.11 14.09
CA ALA A 28 9.93 15.21 12.85
C ALA A 28 8.61 15.99 12.97
N PHE A 29 8.21 16.39 14.17
CA PHE A 29 7.02 17.22 14.36
C PHE A 29 7.42 18.68 14.53
N GLY A 30 7.37 19.39 13.40
CA GLY A 30 7.59 20.84 13.36
C GLY A 30 6.72 21.58 14.36
N THR A 31 7.18 22.78 14.72
CA THR A 31 6.54 23.73 15.62
C THR A 31 5.02 23.73 15.53
N SER A 32 4.35 23.66 16.68
CA SER A 32 2.89 23.72 16.79
C SER A 32 2.33 24.83 15.89
N PRO A 33 1.43 24.51 14.96
CA PRO A 33 0.87 25.53 14.07
C PRO A 33 0.18 26.63 14.88
N ALA A 34 0.18 27.84 14.35
CA ALA A 34 -0.54 28.98 14.94
C ALA A 34 -2.01 28.60 15.26
N PRO A 35 -2.62 29.19 16.30
CA PRO A 35 -4.00 28.88 16.65
C PRO A 35 -4.92 29.13 15.46
N ARG A 36 -5.67 28.12 15.08
CA ARG A 36 -6.61 28.16 13.96
C ARG A 36 -7.97 28.65 14.40
N ALA A 37 -8.69 29.31 13.49
CA ALA A 37 -10.08 29.69 13.73
C ALA A 37 -10.96 28.46 14.00
N VAL A 38 -11.88 28.58 14.94
CA VAL A 38 -12.95 27.60 15.16
C VAL A 38 -14.16 28.09 14.37
N LEU A 39 -14.74 27.23 13.54
CA LEU A 39 -15.95 27.56 12.81
C LEU A 39 -17.17 27.62 13.77
N GLU A 40 -18.09 28.54 13.50
CA GLU A 40 -19.41 28.53 14.13
C GLU A 40 -20.16 27.23 13.85
N ALA A 41 -21.15 26.90 14.66
CA ALA A 41 -21.88 25.64 14.54
C ALA A 41 -22.52 25.44 13.16
N GLU A 42 -22.98 26.52 12.51
CA GLU A 42 -23.55 26.50 11.16
C GLU A 42 -23.04 27.69 10.32
N PRO A 43 -21.81 27.60 9.80
CA PRO A 43 -21.22 28.68 9.02
C PRO A 43 -21.95 28.88 7.69
N THR A 44 -22.01 30.12 7.20
CA THR A 44 -22.48 30.41 5.85
C THR A 44 -21.56 29.82 4.79
N MET A 45 -22.02 29.62 3.58
CA MET A 45 -21.17 29.11 2.48
C MET A 45 -20.01 30.03 2.17
N GLU A 46 -20.21 31.35 2.26
CA GLU A 46 -19.15 32.32 2.06
C GLU A 46 -18.07 32.17 3.14
N ALA A 47 -18.46 32.04 4.41
CA ALA A 47 -17.54 31.81 5.51
C ALA A 47 -16.76 30.48 5.33
N LEU A 48 -17.43 29.40 4.88
CA LEU A 48 -16.76 28.13 4.58
C LEU A 48 -15.76 28.29 3.44
N ARG A 49 -16.13 28.92 2.32
CA ARG A 49 -15.23 29.13 1.19
C ARG A 49 -14.01 29.94 1.59
N GLN A 50 -14.19 30.97 2.42
CA GLN A 50 -13.10 31.78 2.94
C GLN A 50 -12.21 30.96 3.89
N ALA A 51 -12.79 30.19 4.81
CA ALA A 51 -12.07 29.39 5.78
C ALA A 51 -11.19 28.30 5.12
N TYR A 52 -11.65 27.74 4.00
CA TYR A 52 -10.92 26.70 3.24
C TYR A 52 -10.21 27.24 1.99
N ALA A 53 -10.06 28.57 1.85
CA ALA A 53 -9.39 29.18 0.71
C ALA A 53 -7.87 28.97 0.71
N GLY A 54 -7.25 28.93 1.89
CA GLY A 54 -5.81 28.80 2.09
C GLY A 54 -5.30 27.34 1.97
N ALA A 55 -4.03 27.15 2.26
CA ALA A 55 -3.42 25.82 2.33
C ALA A 55 -4.02 25.00 3.51
N PRO A 56 -3.99 23.66 3.48
CA PRO A 56 -4.62 22.82 4.51
C PRO A 56 -4.20 23.14 5.95
N ASP A 57 -2.94 23.53 6.17
CA ASP A 57 -2.42 23.93 7.47
C ASP A 57 -3.03 25.23 8.04
N THR A 58 -3.72 25.99 7.20
CA THR A 58 -4.46 27.21 7.59
C THR A 58 -5.96 26.97 7.78
N TRP A 59 -6.44 25.77 7.51
CA TRP A 59 -7.87 25.44 7.61
C TRP A 59 -8.36 25.45 9.07
N PRO A 60 -9.69 25.53 9.31
CA PRO A 60 -10.24 25.47 10.64
C PRO A 60 -9.75 24.25 11.41
N ALA A 61 -9.49 24.44 12.71
CA ALA A 61 -9.08 23.32 13.55
C ALA A 61 -10.19 22.27 13.67
N PRO A 62 -9.88 20.98 13.55
CA PRO A 62 -10.86 19.93 13.75
C PRO A 62 -11.30 19.87 15.22
N THR A 63 -12.56 19.48 15.47
CA THR A 63 -13.03 19.15 16.82
C THR A 63 -12.51 17.77 17.22
N LEU A 64 -11.60 17.71 18.16
CA LEU A 64 -10.97 16.48 18.61
C LEU A 64 -11.38 16.12 20.05
N ARG A 65 -11.42 14.83 20.35
CA ARG A 65 -11.49 14.36 21.74
C ARG A 65 -10.17 14.64 22.46
N THR A 66 -10.23 14.85 23.76
CA THR A 66 -9.02 15.02 24.58
C THR A 66 -8.05 13.85 24.38
N GLY A 67 -6.79 14.17 24.07
CA GLY A 67 -5.74 13.18 23.84
C GLY A 67 -5.71 12.59 22.42
N ALA A 68 -6.60 12.99 21.50
CA ALA A 68 -6.52 12.59 20.11
C ALA A 68 -5.38 13.33 19.40
N VAL A 69 -4.61 12.59 18.59
CA VAL A 69 -3.60 13.15 17.69
C VAL A 69 -4.24 13.36 16.32
N PHE A 70 -4.02 14.53 15.75
CA PHE A 70 -4.49 14.88 14.41
C PHE A 70 -3.28 15.22 13.52
N THR A 71 -3.25 14.61 12.35
CA THR A 71 -2.32 14.98 11.30
C THR A 71 -3.08 15.71 10.20
N GLU A 72 -2.60 16.90 9.85
CA GLU A 72 -3.24 17.71 8.83
C GLU A 72 -3.19 17.04 7.45
N PHE A 73 -4.22 17.29 6.67
CA PHE A 73 -4.22 16.91 5.27
C PHE A 73 -3.11 17.62 4.50
N SER A 74 -2.44 16.89 3.66
CA SER A 74 -1.39 17.40 2.80
C SER A 74 -1.50 16.81 1.39
N PRO A 75 -0.95 17.49 0.37
CA PRO A 75 -0.76 16.85 -0.93
C PRO A 75 -0.02 15.53 -0.77
N LEU A 76 -0.41 14.52 -1.53
CA LEU A 76 0.26 13.22 -1.50
C LEU A 76 1.71 13.40 -1.98
N PRO A 77 2.71 13.07 -1.16
CA PRO A 77 4.11 13.16 -1.57
C PRO A 77 4.42 12.14 -2.68
N ASP A 78 5.55 12.29 -3.35
CA ASP A 78 6.03 11.26 -4.25
C ASP A 78 6.31 9.96 -3.47
N PRO A 79 6.07 8.79 -4.10
CA PRO A 79 6.33 7.52 -3.43
C PRO A 79 7.82 7.34 -3.16
N VAL A 80 8.15 6.84 -1.98
CA VAL A 80 9.53 6.52 -1.61
C VAL A 80 10.05 5.38 -2.48
N THR A 81 11.21 5.60 -3.10
CA THR A 81 11.92 4.58 -3.88
C THR A 81 13.19 4.14 -3.16
N PRO A 82 13.45 2.83 -2.99
CA PRO A 82 14.68 2.35 -2.39
C PRO A 82 15.90 2.76 -3.24
N PRO A 83 17.07 3.05 -2.62
CA PRO A 83 18.28 3.41 -3.36
C PRO A 83 18.74 2.34 -4.36
N ASP A 84 18.49 1.06 -4.06
CA ASP A 84 18.84 -0.08 -4.91
C ASP A 84 17.75 -0.43 -5.94
N ASN A 85 16.62 0.29 -5.92
CA ASN A 85 15.56 0.19 -6.92
C ASN A 85 14.96 1.57 -7.23
N PRO A 86 15.73 2.51 -7.81
CA PRO A 86 15.23 3.82 -8.20
C PRO A 86 14.13 3.69 -9.26
N PHE A 87 13.19 4.64 -9.25
CA PHE A 87 12.09 4.64 -10.22
C PHE A 87 12.61 4.92 -11.65
N GLU A 88 12.26 4.05 -12.57
CA GLU A 88 12.54 4.20 -14.00
C GLU A 88 11.32 3.75 -14.82
N GLY A 89 10.91 4.57 -15.79
CA GLY A 89 9.72 4.28 -16.61
C GLY A 89 9.83 2.98 -17.42
N LYS A 90 11.01 2.63 -17.91
CA LYS A 90 11.25 1.36 -18.63
C LYS A 90 11.11 0.15 -17.72
N LYS A 91 11.60 0.27 -16.47
CA LYS A 91 11.44 -0.76 -15.44
C LYS A 91 9.97 -0.91 -15.02
N ALA A 92 9.24 0.20 -14.88
CA ALA A 92 7.80 0.16 -14.64
C ALA A 92 7.03 -0.52 -15.79
N GLY A 93 7.43 -0.27 -17.04
CA GLY A 93 6.86 -0.94 -18.22
C GLY A 93 7.09 -2.45 -18.23
N LEU A 94 8.30 -2.89 -17.87
CA LEU A 94 8.61 -4.31 -17.67
C LEU A 94 7.76 -4.89 -16.53
N GLY A 95 7.67 -4.20 -15.40
CA GLY A 95 6.86 -4.60 -14.25
C GLY A 95 5.37 -4.75 -14.59
N ARG A 96 4.80 -3.83 -15.40
CA ARG A 96 3.44 -3.96 -15.90
C ARG A 96 3.25 -5.23 -16.71
N ARG A 97 4.17 -5.51 -17.63
CA ARG A 97 4.11 -6.72 -18.45
C ARG A 97 4.17 -7.98 -17.59
N LEU A 98 5.06 -8.03 -16.59
CA LEU A 98 5.14 -9.13 -15.64
C LEU A 98 3.86 -9.25 -14.79
N PHE A 99 3.26 -8.14 -14.39
CA PHE A 99 2.02 -8.11 -13.61
C PHE A 99 0.82 -8.70 -14.37
N ASP A 100 0.81 -8.54 -15.68
CA ASP A 100 -0.23 -9.06 -16.58
C ASP A 100 0.08 -10.47 -17.11
N ASP A 101 1.24 -11.07 -16.79
CA ASP A 101 1.68 -12.35 -17.36
C ASP A 101 1.22 -13.56 -16.55
N PRO A 102 0.26 -14.37 -17.05
CA PRO A 102 -0.23 -15.54 -16.34
C PRO A 102 0.79 -16.68 -16.25
N ARG A 103 1.84 -16.68 -17.09
CA ARG A 103 2.88 -17.72 -17.10
C ARG A 103 3.76 -17.70 -15.86
N LEU A 104 3.65 -16.65 -15.03
CA LEU A 104 4.29 -16.61 -13.71
C LEU A 104 3.63 -17.54 -12.70
N SER A 105 2.41 -18.04 -12.98
CA SER A 105 1.74 -19.06 -12.17
C SER A 105 2.07 -20.47 -12.67
N VAL A 106 2.00 -21.46 -11.77
CA VAL A 106 2.25 -22.87 -12.13
C VAL A 106 1.29 -23.38 -13.21
N SER A 107 0.05 -22.88 -13.22
CA SER A 107 -0.97 -23.26 -14.22
C SER A 107 -0.85 -22.50 -15.54
N GLY A 108 -0.08 -21.40 -15.58
CA GLY A 108 -0.07 -20.48 -16.71
C GLY A 108 -1.38 -19.72 -16.93
N GLN A 109 -2.26 -19.64 -15.92
CA GLN A 109 -3.60 -19.05 -16.05
C GLN A 109 -3.87 -17.89 -15.10
N ILE A 110 -3.05 -17.71 -14.07
CA ILE A 110 -3.24 -16.69 -13.04
C ILE A 110 -2.11 -15.66 -13.13
N ALA A 111 -2.46 -14.42 -13.35
CA ALA A 111 -1.56 -13.26 -13.27
C ALA A 111 -1.89 -12.43 -12.02
N CYS A 112 -1.02 -11.49 -11.64
CA CYS A 112 -1.35 -10.51 -10.60
C CYS A 112 -2.63 -9.73 -10.96
N ALA A 113 -2.78 -9.37 -12.24
CA ALA A 113 -3.97 -8.72 -12.78
C ALA A 113 -5.27 -9.53 -12.63
N SER A 114 -5.19 -10.86 -12.42
CA SER A 114 -6.39 -11.68 -12.17
C SER A 114 -7.10 -11.33 -10.87
N CYS A 115 -6.33 -10.88 -9.86
CA CYS A 115 -6.85 -10.46 -8.55
C CYS A 115 -6.76 -8.93 -8.36
N HIS A 116 -6.04 -8.24 -9.24
CA HIS A 116 -5.80 -6.80 -9.18
C HIS A 116 -6.07 -6.13 -10.54
N SER A 117 -7.34 -6.22 -11.00
CA SER A 117 -7.78 -5.67 -12.28
C SER A 117 -7.74 -4.14 -12.29
N SER A 118 -7.09 -3.55 -13.30
CA SER A 118 -7.07 -2.09 -13.48
C SER A 118 -8.46 -1.48 -13.65
N GLU A 119 -9.41 -2.23 -14.21
CA GLU A 119 -10.80 -1.78 -14.42
C GLU A 119 -11.60 -1.71 -13.11
N LEU A 120 -11.16 -2.46 -12.09
CA LEU A 120 -11.75 -2.48 -10.75
C LEU A 120 -10.89 -1.72 -9.73
N GLY A 121 -10.09 -0.75 -10.18
CA GLY A 121 -9.21 0.03 -9.31
C GLY A 121 -8.08 -0.80 -8.70
N PHE A 122 -7.59 -1.78 -9.45
CA PHE A 122 -6.54 -2.73 -9.01
C PHE A 122 -6.94 -3.60 -7.82
N ALA A 123 -8.23 -3.94 -7.72
CA ALA A 123 -8.81 -4.98 -6.87
C ALA A 123 -9.57 -5.97 -7.76
N ASP A 124 -10.33 -6.93 -7.19
CA ASP A 124 -11.18 -7.84 -7.96
C ASP A 124 -12.69 -7.70 -7.65
N GLY A 125 -13.06 -6.87 -6.70
CA GLY A 125 -14.44 -6.58 -6.34
C GLY A 125 -15.20 -7.73 -5.67
N ILE A 126 -14.53 -8.82 -5.31
CA ILE A 126 -15.15 -9.97 -4.65
C ILE A 126 -14.56 -10.19 -3.23
N ARG A 127 -15.25 -10.98 -2.42
CA ARG A 127 -14.86 -11.21 -1.02
C ARG A 127 -13.46 -11.82 -0.90
N THR A 128 -13.16 -12.84 -1.69
CA THR A 128 -11.85 -13.50 -1.78
C THR A 128 -11.64 -13.97 -3.21
N SER A 129 -10.45 -13.73 -3.73
CA SER A 129 -10.07 -14.04 -5.10
C SER A 129 -10.03 -15.55 -5.37
N PHE A 130 -10.09 -15.91 -6.65
CA PHE A 130 -9.80 -17.26 -7.10
C PHE A 130 -8.36 -17.31 -7.62
N GLY A 131 -7.57 -18.22 -7.08
CA GLY A 131 -6.22 -18.49 -7.56
C GLY A 131 -6.09 -19.89 -8.20
N HIS A 132 -4.95 -20.53 -7.99
CA HIS A 132 -4.61 -21.82 -8.55
C HIS A 132 -5.71 -22.88 -8.26
N ASP A 133 -6.04 -23.70 -9.27
CA ASP A 133 -7.11 -24.69 -9.23
C ASP A 133 -8.47 -24.14 -8.77
N ARG A 134 -8.71 -22.85 -9.02
CA ARG A 134 -9.94 -22.14 -8.60
C ARG A 134 -10.17 -22.18 -7.09
N GLN A 135 -9.14 -22.42 -6.31
CA GLN A 135 -9.21 -22.33 -4.86
C GLN A 135 -9.42 -20.87 -4.43
N ARG A 136 -10.10 -20.68 -3.31
CA ARG A 136 -10.30 -19.33 -2.79
C ARG A 136 -9.16 -18.92 -1.86
N GLY A 137 -8.67 -17.71 -2.06
CA GLY A 137 -7.75 -17.05 -1.15
C GLY A 137 -8.37 -16.86 0.24
N ARG A 138 -7.52 -16.66 1.24
CA ARG A 138 -7.93 -16.52 2.66
C ARG A 138 -8.51 -15.15 2.97
N ARG A 139 -8.14 -14.12 2.19
CA ARG A 139 -8.46 -12.71 2.44
C ARG A 139 -8.89 -12.03 1.16
N ASN A 140 -9.51 -10.86 1.29
CA ASN A 140 -9.83 -9.99 0.17
C ASN A 140 -8.55 -9.45 -0.48
N SER A 141 -8.54 -9.31 -1.82
CA SER A 141 -7.49 -8.61 -2.55
C SER A 141 -7.75 -7.10 -2.49
N PRO A 142 -6.95 -6.34 -1.72
CA PRO A 142 -7.11 -4.90 -1.67
C PRO A 142 -6.61 -4.27 -2.96
N SER A 143 -7.00 -3.02 -3.22
CA SER A 143 -6.40 -2.24 -4.29
C SER A 143 -4.89 -2.07 -4.08
N VAL A 144 -4.09 -2.28 -5.12
CA VAL A 144 -2.65 -2.00 -5.10
C VAL A 144 -2.32 -0.58 -5.57
N ALA A 145 -3.33 0.23 -5.95
CA ALA A 145 -3.12 1.59 -6.46
C ALA A 145 -2.48 2.56 -5.46
N MET A 146 -2.47 2.26 -4.18
CA MET A 146 -1.86 3.08 -3.13
C MET A 146 -0.77 2.34 -2.35
N ALA A 147 -0.36 1.16 -2.83
CA ALA A 147 0.57 0.29 -2.10
C ALA A 147 1.94 0.98 -1.83
N ALA A 148 2.36 1.90 -2.70
CA ALA A 148 3.62 2.63 -2.54
C ALA A 148 3.70 3.55 -1.31
N TRP A 149 2.56 3.89 -0.70
CA TRP A 149 2.48 4.75 0.50
C TRP A 149 2.11 3.97 1.76
N MET A 150 1.92 2.66 1.65
CA MET A 150 1.60 1.82 2.80
C MET A 150 2.89 1.51 3.58
N PRO A 151 2.92 1.75 4.90
CA PRO A 151 4.11 1.47 5.72
C PRO A 151 4.40 -0.03 5.87
N VAL A 152 3.37 -0.85 5.74
CA VAL A 152 3.43 -2.31 5.75
C VAL A 152 2.41 -2.86 4.75
N LEU A 153 2.68 -4.03 4.20
CA LEU A 153 1.91 -4.66 3.14
C LEU A 153 1.30 -5.98 3.62
N PHE A 154 0.27 -6.43 2.93
CA PHE A 154 -0.69 -7.44 3.38
C PHE A 154 -1.55 -6.99 4.58
N TRP A 155 -2.66 -7.67 4.82
CA TRP A 155 -3.57 -7.40 5.92
C TRP A 155 -2.96 -7.62 7.32
N ASP A 156 -1.89 -8.39 7.41
CA ASP A 156 -1.16 -8.73 8.64
C ASP A 156 0.21 -8.04 8.75
N GLY A 157 0.58 -7.20 7.77
CA GLY A 157 1.81 -6.42 7.82
C GLY A 157 3.10 -7.24 7.66
N ARG A 158 3.03 -8.47 7.10
CA ARG A 158 4.18 -9.38 7.02
C ARG A 158 5.24 -8.99 6.00
N ALA A 159 5.00 -8.02 5.14
CA ALA A 159 5.99 -7.47 4.22
C ALA A 159 6.14 -5.96 4.43
N THR A 160 7.37 -5.47 4.33
CA THR A 160 7.74 -4.07 4.58
C THR A 160 8.17 -3.35 3.29
N THR A 161 8.39 -4.08 2.21
CA THR A 161 8.74 -3.52 0.90
C THR A 161 7.86 -4.13 -0.20
N LEU A 162 7.67 -3.39 -1.29
CA LEU A 162 6.95 -3.90 -2.46
C LEU A 162 7.70 -5.02 -3.16
N GLU A 163 9.02 -5.00 -3.10
CA GLU A 163 9.90 -6.04 -3.62
C GLU A 163 9.65 -7.38 -2.90
N GLU A 164 9.67 -7.36 -1.57
CA GLU A 164 9.36 -8.53 -0.75
C GLU A 164 7.92 -9.00 -0.98
N GLN A 165 6.95 -8.09 -0.94
CA GLN A 165 5.54 -8.39 -1.13
C GLN A 165 5.29 -9.10 -2.46
N SER A 166 5.93 -8.65 -3.56
CA SER A 166 5.72 -9.17 -4.91
C SER A 166 6.08 -10.66 -5.05
N LEU A 167 6.93 -11.19 -4.20
CA LEU A 167 7.35 -12.59 -4.24
C LEU A 167 6.34 -13.55 -3.59
N HIS A 168 5.62 -13.09 -2.59
CA HIS A 168 4.71 -13.95 -1.83
C HIS A 168 3.57 -14.57 -2.65
N PRO A 169 2.83 -13.81 -3.49
CA PRO A 169 1.76 -14.37 -4.32
C PRO A 169 2.25 -15.41 -5.32
N LEU A 170 3.49 -15.28 -5.80
CA LEU A 170 4.09 -16.21 -6.77
C LEU A 170 4.18 -17.63 -6.21
N ILE A 171 4.41 -17.76 -4.89
CA ILE A 171 4.64 -19.04 -4.21
C ILE A 171 3.47 -19.49 -3.32
N ASP A 172 2.46 -18.65 -3.08
CA ASP A 172 1.30 -19.06 -2.27
C ASP A 172 0.48 -20.10 -3.05
N PRO A 173 0.25 -21.30 -2.47
CA PRO A 173 -0.46 -22.40 -3.14
C PRO A 173 -1.93 -22.10 -3.45
N LEU A 174 -2.55 -21.10 -2.80
CA LEU A 174 -3.90 -20.65 -3.08
C LEU A 174 -3.96 -19.50 -4.09
N GLU A 175 -2.80 -18.91 -4.45
CA GLU A 175 -2.70 -17.80 -5.40
C GLU A 175 -2.07 -18.26 -6.72
N MET A 176 -0.77 -18.14 -6.92
CA MET A 176 -0.10 -18.52 -8.16
C MET A 176 0.60 -19.89 -8.11
N ALA A 177 0.83 -20.44 -6.92
CA ALA A 177 1.29 -21.79 -6.60
C ALA A 177 2.61 -22.21 -7.27
N GLY A 178 3.45 -21.25 -7.72
CA GLY A 178 4.72 -21.51 -8.38
C GLY A 178 5.88 -21.68 -7.41
N THR A 179 7.08 -21.75 -7.97
CA THR A 179 8.34 -21.54 -7.26
C THR A 179 9.08 -20.36 -7.88
N LEU A 180 9.95 -19.70 -7.10
CA LEU A 180 10.73 -18.57 -7.62
C LEU A 180 11.61 -18.96 -8.80
N GLU A 181 12.14 -20.19 -8.80
CA GLU A 181 12.93 -20.75 -9.91
C GLU A 181 12.09 -20.95 -11.17
N GLN A 182 10.84 -21.43 -11.03
CA GLN A 182 9.92 -21.59 -12.16
C GLN A 182 9.57 -20.24 -12.78
N VAL A 183 9.34 -19.22 -11.96
CA VAL A 183 9.06 -17.85 -12.41
C VAL A 183 10.25 -17.28 -13.17
N GLU A 184 11.45 -17.37 -12.61
CA GLU A 184 12.67 -16.89 -13.24
C GLU A 184 12.91 -17.58 -14.59
N LYS A 185 12.78 -18.92 -14.62
CA LYS A 185 12.91 -19.72 -15.84
C LYS A 185 11.85 -19.37 -16.89
N ALA A 186 10.60 -19.17 -16.49
CA ALA A 186 9.51 -18.80 -17.40
C ALA A 186 9.80 -17.46 -18.11
N VAL A 187 10.28 -16.46 -17.36
CA VAL A 187 10.65 -15.17 -17.92
C VAL A 187 11.93 -15.27 -18.77
N ALA A 188 12.97 -15.94 -18.28
CA ALA A 188 14.24 -16.07 -18.99
C ALA A 188 14.12 -16.85 -20.31
N SER A 189 13.20 -17.80 -20.40
CA SER A 189 12.98 -18.60 -21.61
C SER A 189 12.19 -17.89 -22.71
N ASP A 190 11.54 -16.78 -22.41
CA ASP A 190 10.79 -15.99 -23.40
C ASP A 190 11.67 -14.88 -24.00
N PRO A 191 12.09 -15.01 -25.27
CA PRO A 191 12.94 -14.03 -25.93
C PRO A 191 12.33 -12.63 -25.99
N THR A 192 11.01 -12.53 -25.88
CA THR A 192 10.34 -11.22 -25.91
C THR A 192 10.58 -10.37 -24.66
N TYR A 193 11.12 -10.95 -23.59
CA TYR A 193 11.54 -10.20 -22.39
C TYR A 193 12.95 -9.60 -22.50
N LYS A 194 13.83 -10.13 -23.38
CA LYS A 194 15.22 -9.69 -23.47
C LYS A 194 15.39 -8.18 -23.60
N ASP A 195 14.76 -7.58 -24.61
CA ASP A 195 14.86 -6.14 -24.86
C ASP A 195 14.31 -5.32 -23.68
N ALA A 196 13.28 -5.82 -23.01
CA ALA A 196 12.68 -5.15 -21.85
C ALA A 196 13.62 -5.20 -20.64
N PHE A 197 14.35 -6.30 -20.41
CA PHE A 197 15.38 -6.40 -19.36
C PHE A 197 16.59 -5.53 -19.68
N VAL A 198 17.08 -5.53 -20.92
CA VAL A 198 18.15 -4.62 -21.35
C VAL A 198 17.75 -3.16 -21.13
N ALA A 199 16.52 -2.80 -21.49
CA ALA A 199 16.02 -1.44 -21.31
C ALA A 199 15.85 -1.03 -19.85
N ALA A 200 15.53 -1.99 -18.95
CA ALA A 200 15.25 -1.75 -17.53
C ALA A 200 16.49 -1.86 -16.63
N PHE A 201 17.46 -2.73 -17.00
CA PHE A 201 18.59 -3.09 -16.14
C PHE A 201 19.96 -2.99 -16.83
N GLY A 202 20.00 -2.71 -18.15
CA GLY A 202 21.24 -2.56 -18.91
C GLY A 202 21.76 -3.85 -19.55
N ASP A 203 21.22 -5.01 -19.18
CA ASP A 203 21.56 -6.31 -19.76
C ASP A 203 20.36 -7.28 -19.77
N GLU A 204 20.49 -8.45 -20.43
CA GLU A 204 19.41 -9.43 -20.59
C GLU A 204 19.28 -10.42 -19.42
N VAL A 205 20.06 -10.27 -18.34
CA VAL A 205 20.07 -11.22 -17.22
C VAL A 205 18.76 -11.14 -16.45
N VAL A 206 18.05 -12.25 -16.39
CA VAL A 206 16.81 -12.41 -15.62
C VAL A 206 17.15 -13.03 -14.28
N THR A 207 16.74 -12.37 -13.20
CA THR A 207 16.79 -12.90 -11.83
C THR A 207 15.49 -12.59 -11.12
N ILE A 208 15.18 -13.38 -10.10
CA ILE A 208 13.98 -13.15 -9.29
C ILE A 208 14.00 -11.78 -8.59
N ASP A 209 15.16 -11.29 -8.16
CA ASP A 209 15.35 -9.96 -7.60
C ASP A 209 14.95 -8.86 -8.61
N ARG A 210 15.41 -8.99 -9.86
CA ARG A 210 15.05 -8.03 -10.94
C ARG A 210 13.55 -8.09 -11.28
N ILE A 211 12.95 -9.27 -11.26
CA ILE A 211 11.50 -9.45 -11.43
C ILE A 211 10.76 -8.73 -10.32
N ALA A 212 11.12 -8.95 -9.05
CA ALA A 212 10.53 -8.27 -7.90
C ALA A 212 10.69 -6.74 -7.99
N LYS A 213 11.89 -6.26 -8.34
CA LYS A 213 12.18 -4.83 -8.54
C LYS A 213 11.32 -4.21 -9.65
N ALA A 214 11.12 -4.91 -10.75
CA ALA A 214 10.26 -4.43 -11.83
C ALA A 214 8.79 -4.37 -11.41
N LEU A 215 8.26 -5.43 -10.79
CA LEU A 215 6.90 -5.47 -10.24
C LEU A 215 6.66 -4.35 -9.21
N ALA A 216 7.60 -4.15 -8.28
CA ALA A 216 7.53 -3.08 -7.29
C ALA A 216 7.57 -1.69 -7.94
N THR A 217 8.41 -1.48 -8.98
CA THR A 217 8.48 -0.21 -9.71
C THR A 217 7.17 0.09 -10.44
N PHE A 218 6.53 -0.93 -11.03
CA PHE A 218 5.20 -0.78 -11.61
C PHE A 218 4.17 -0.38 -10.57
N GLN A 219 4.12 -1.06 -9.42
CA GLN A 219 3.19 -0.71 -8.34
C GLN A 219 3.41 0.72 -7.83
N ARG A 220 4.67 1.20 -7.73
CA ARG A 220 4.99 2.60 -7.41
C ARG A 220 4.49 3.59 -8.47
N SER A 221 4.33 3.17 -9.72
CA SER A 221 3.76 4.02 -10.78
C SER A 221 2.24 4.17 -10.68
N LEU A 222 1.56 3.31 -9.92
CA LEU A 222 0.11 3.33 -9.76
C LEU A 222 -0.33 4.42 -8.79
N GLN A 223 -0.18 5.65 -9.25
CA GLN A 223 -0.61 6.82 -8.48
C GLN A 223 -2.11 7.06 -8.68
N PRO A 224 -2.84 7.45 -7.63
CA PRO A 224 -4.24 7.81 -7.75
C PRO A 224 -4.40 9.02 -8.66
N GLY A 225 -5.44 9.02 -9.48
CA GLY A 225 -5.76 10.13 -10.36
C GLY A 225 -6.07 11.43 -9.60
N LEU A 226 -6.16 12.54 -10.33
CA LEU A 226 -6.54 13.84 -9.79
C LEU A 226 -8.05 13.94 -9.52
N GLY A 227 -8.55 13.14 -8.59
CA GLY A 227 -9.90 13.24 -8.08
C GLY A 227 -10.18 14.61 -7.45
N ARG A 228 -11.48 14.95 -7.23
CA ARG A 228 -11.88 16.26 -6.70
C ARG A 228 -11.19 16.61 -5.38
N TRP A 229 -11.03 15.64 -4.48
CA TRP A 229 -10.31 15.83 -3.22
C TRP A 229 -8.84 16.21 -3.44
N ARG A 230 -8.11 15.47 -4.28
CA ARG A 230 -6.70 15.81 -4.58
C ARG A 230 -6.56 17.16 -5.24
N ARG A 231 -7.46 17.51 -6.16
CA ARG A 231 -7.46 18.84 -6.77
C ARG A 231 -7.70 19.93 -5.73
N PHE A 232 -8.68 19.73 -4.84
CA PHE A 232 -9.01 20.69 -3.79
C PHE A 232 -7.84 20.90 -2.82
N ILE A 233 -7.23 19.82 -2.32
CA ILE A 233 -6.09 19.90 -1.38
C ILE A 233 -4.85 20.50 -2.05
N ASN A 234 -4.69 20.31 -3.37
CA ASN A 234 -3.61 20.92 -4.18
C ASN A 234 -3.92 22.36 -4.62
N GLY A 235 -4.97 22.99 -4.11
CA GLY A 235 -5.26 24.40 -4.32
C GLY A 235 -6.36 24.74 -5.32
N ASP A 236 -6.92 23.76 -6.07
CA ASP A 236 -8.09 24.00 -6.91
C ASP A 236 -9.36 24.07 -6.07
N ARG A 237 -9.63 25.24 -5.50
CA ARG A 237 -10.79 25.48 -4.61
C ARG A 237 -12.14 25.32 -5.33
N ARG A 238 -12.17 25.28 -6.66
CA ARG A 238 -13.37 25.03 -7.47
C ARG A 238 -13.67 23.54 -7.64
N ALA A 239 -12.74 22.66 -7.25
CA ALA A 239 -12.93 21.21 -7.34
C ALA A 239 -14.10 20.71 -6.46
N PHE A 240 -14.42 21.43 -5.36
CA PHE A 240 -15.55 21.14 -4.49
C PHE A 240 -16.72 22.09 -4.77
N ASN A 241 -17.92 21.52 -4.88
CA ASN A 241 -19.16 22.29 -4.80
C ASN A 241 -19.52 22.58 -3.32
N ASP A 242 -20.58 23.35 -3.11
CA ASP A 242 -21.02 23.77 -1.78
C ASP A 242 -21.37 22.61 -0.86
N GLN A 243 -22.03 21.58 -1.38
CA GLN A 243 -22.38 20.40 -0.62
C GLN A 243 -21.13 19.60 -0.19
N GLN A 244 -20.16 19.45 -1.07
CA GLN A 244 -18.90 18.76 -0.78
C GLN A 244 -18.00 19.54 0.21
N LEU A 245 -18.15 20.86 0.25
CA LEU A 245 -17.40 21.68 1.19
C LEU A 245 -18.03 21.65 2.60
N ARG A 246 -19.36 21.41 2.71
CA ARG A 246 -20.03 21.27 4.02
C ARG A 246 -19.72 19.95 4.72
N GLY A 247 -19.40 18.88 3.99
CA GLY A 247 -19.18 17.55 4.55
C GLY A 247 -19.37 16.48 3.55
#